data_61a21275432b5a67bb669ee8a0ffbdf0
#
_entry.id   61a21275432b5a67bb669ee8a0ffbdf0
#
_cell.length_a   1.000
_cell.length_b   1.000
_cell.length_c   1.000
_cell.angle_alpha   90.00
_cell.angle_beta   90.00
_cell.angle_gamma   90.00
#
_symmetry.space_group_name_H-M   'P 1'
#
loop_
_entity.id
_entity.type
_entity.pdbx_description
1 polymer ?
#
loop_
_entity_poly.entity_id
_entity_poly.type
_entity_poly.pdbx_seq_one_letter_code
_entity_poly.pdbx_strand_id
1 'polypeptide(L)'
;LLYFSLFTLPVDGGIMITGSHNAAEYNGFKICIGKEAIHGEEIQRLRRVMEAGQVTTGSGRLSSHPIIPDYLEHLKTNFSGVRADHLHVVIDCGNGAASLVAKQALAQMGCRVTGLYDELDGRFPNHHPDPTVVENLQDLIATVREKKADVGIGYDGDADRIGAIDAHARGALRPR
;
A
#
# COMPACT_ATOMS: atom_id res chain seq x y z
N LEU A 1 -2.92 -3.71 4.82
CA LEU A 1 -3.00 -3.61 6.30
C LEU A 1 -4.43 -3.75 6.81
N LEU A 2 -5.46 -3.10 6.21
CA LEU A 2 -6.86 -3.21 6.66
C LEU A 2 -7.29 -4.67 6.81
N TYR A 3 -7.20 -5.46 5.76
CA TYR A 3 -7.61 -6.88 5.81
C TYR A 3 -6.80 -7.68 6.83
N PHE A 4 -5.50 -7.47 6.91
CA PHE A 4 -4.67 -8.12 7.93
C PHE A 4 -5.20 -7.82 9.34
N SER A 5 -5.53 -6.57 9.64
CA SER A 5 -6.11 -6.17 10.93
C SER A 5 -7.41 -6.89 11.25
N LEU A 6 -8.31 -7.07 10.25
CA LEU A 6 -9.59 -7.75 10.42
C LEU A 6 -9.44 -9.24 10.78
N PHE A 7 -8.32 -9.87 10.38
CA PHE A 7 -8.07 -11.28 10.67
C PHE A 7 -7.24 -11.52 11.93
N THR A 8 -6.55 -10.48 12.41
CA THR A 8 -5.61 -10.61 13.56
C THR A 8 -6.10 -9.93 14.82
N LEU A 9 -6.91 -8.88 14.70
CA LEU A 9 -7.46 -8.15 15.85
C LEU A 9 -8.90 -8.61 16.16
N PRO A 10 -9.33 -8.53 17.42
CA PRO A 10 -10.73 -8.84 17.82
C PRO A 10 -11.64 -7.64 17.49
N VAL A 11 -11.92 -7.45 16.20
CA VAL A 11 -12.73 -6.33 15.68
C VAL A 11 -13.87 -6.85 14.80
N ASP A 12 -15.00 -6.12 14.79
CA ASP A 12 -16.21 -6.45 14.04
C ASP A 12 -16.27 -5.80 12.65
N GLY A 13 -15.26 -5.01 12.30
CA GLY A 13 -15.15 -4.34 11.01
C GLY A 13 -13.99 -3.37 10.98
N GLY A 14 -13.81 -2.68 9.85
CA GLY A 14 -12.73 -1.72 9.71
C GLY A 14 -12.96 -0.73 8.60
N ILE A 15 -12.30 0.41 8.72
CA ILE A 15 -12.32 1.48 7.71
C ILE A 15 -10.88 1.88 7.43
N MET A 16 -10.50 1.92 6.16
CA MET A 16 -9.26 2.53 5.69
C MET A 16 -9.60 3.83 4.96
N ILE A 17 -8.96 4.92 5.37
CA ILE A 17 -9.08 6.22 4.72
C ILE A 17 -7.94 6.29 3.69
N THR A 18 -8.29 6.49 2.40
CA THR A 18 -7.31 6.52 1.31
C THR A 18 -7.86 7.26 0.10
N GLY A 19 -7.01 8.04 -0.56
CA GLY A 19 -7.24 8.56 -1.90
C GLY A 19 -6.78 7.60 -3.00
N SER A 20 -6.15 6.45 -2.63
CA SER A 20 -5.49 5.53 -3.56
C SER A 20 -4.47 6.28 -4.43
N HIS A 21 -4.70 6.33 -5.73
CA HIS A 21 -3.90 7.06 -6.73
C HIS A 21 -4.51 8.40 -7.15
N ASN A 22 -5.50 8.90 -6.43
CA ASN A 22 -6.04 10.24 -6.69
C ASN A 22 -5.08 11.34 -6.17
N ALA A 23 -5.28 12.56 -6.64
CA ALA A 23 -4.53 13.71 -6.15
C ALA A 23 -4.74 13.93 -4.65
N ALA A 24 -3.81 14.62 -3.99
CA ALA A 24 -3.73 14.74 -2.52
C ALA A 24 -4.98 15.35 -1.85
N GLU A 25 -5.77 16.13 -2.61
CA GLU A 25 -7.02 16.73 -2.13
C GLU A 25 -8.21 15.75 -2.05
N TYR A 26 -8.07 14.54 -2.62
CA TYR A 26 -9.12 13.53 -2.59
C TYR A 26 -8.93 12.57 -1.43
N ASN A 27 -10.03 12.20 -0.80
CA ASN A 27 -10.12 11.13 0.19
C ASN A 27 -11.22 10.15 -0.18
N GLY A 28 -11.05 8.90 0.24
CA GLY A 28 -12.04 7.84 0.09
C GLY A 28 -12.03 6.92 1.29
N PHE A 29 -12.94 5.96 1.29
CA PHE A 29 -13.07 5.00 2.39
C PHE A 29 -13.23 3.60 1.80
N LYS A 30 -12.35 2.68 2.22
CA LYS A 30 -12.56 1.25 2.05
C LYS A 30 -13.14 0.73 3.36
N ILE A 31 -14.39 0.23 3.31
CA ILE A 31 -15.17 -0.12 4.51
C ILE A 31 -15.41 -1.62 4.52
N CYS A 32 -15.17 -2.24 5.66
CA CYS A 32 -15.47 -3.66 5.89
C CYS A 32 -16.43 -3.83 7.06
N ILE A 33 -17.39 -4.73 6.91
CA ILE A 33 -18.27 -5.23 7.98
C ILE A 33 -17.91 -6.68 8.21
N GLY A 34 -17.58 -7.04 9.44
CA GLY A 34 -16.92 -8.31 9.70
C GLY A 34 -15.59 -8.38 8.94
N LYS A 35 -15.45 -9.36 8.07
CA LYS A 35 -14.25 -9.60 7.24
C LYS A 35 -14.46 -9.32 5.76
N GLU A 36 -15.59 -8.75 5.38
CA GLU A 36 -15.99 -8.53 3.99
C GLU A 36 -16.06 -7.03 3.67
N ALA A 37 -15.51 -6.64 2.53
CA ALA A 37 -15.61 -5.26 2.04
C ALA A 37 -17.03 -5.00 1.50
N ILE A 38 -17.66 -3.92 1.95
CA ILE A 38 -18.95 -3.51 1.40
C ILE A 38 -18.77 -2.83 0.04
N HIS A 39 -19.72 -3.04 -0.85
CA HIS A 39 -19.70 -2.46 -2.20
C HIS A 39 -21.14 -2.25 -2.75
N GLY A 40 -21.24 -1.54 -3.87
CA GLY A 40 -22.50 -1.38 -4.59
C GLY A 40 -23.64 -0.86 -3.72
N GLU A 41 -24.73 -1.63 -3.59
CA GLU A 41 -25.94 -1.24 -2.87
C GLU A 41 -25.72 -1.07 -1.36
N GLU A 42 -24.77 -1.77 -0.75
CA GLU A 42 -24.46 -1.61 0.67
C GLU A 42 -23.88 -0.23 0.98
N ILE A 43 -23.03 0.30 0.09
CA ILE A 43 -22.52 1.68 0.19
C ILE A 43 -23.67 2.66 0.04
N GLN A 44 -24.60 2.42 -0.90
CA GLN A 44 -25.78 3.29 -1.08
C GLN A 44 -26.72 3.23 0.13
N ARG A 45 -26.84 2.07 0.77
CA ARG A 45 -27.57 1.94 2.03
C ARG A 45 -26.94 2.76 3.15
N LEU A 46 -25.62 2.67 3.30
CA LEU A 46 -24.88 3.49 4.29
C LEU A 46 -25.10 4.98 4.02
N ARG A 47 -25.02 5.42 2.78
CA ARG A 47 -25.28 6.80 2.38
C ARG A 47 -26.69 7.24 2.82
N ARG A 48 -27.74 6.46 2.55
CA ARG A 48 -29.13 6.77 2.95
C ARG A 48 -29.28 6.91 4.48
N VAL A 49 -28.62 6.04 5.26
CA VAL A 49 -28.61 6.12 6.73
C VAL A 49 -28.00 7.43 7.21
N MET A 50 -26.87 7.84 6.60
CA MET A 50 -26.19 9.09 6.92
C MET A 50 -27.05 10.32 6.54
N GLU A 51 -27.64 10.33 5.34
CA GLU A 51 -28.50 11.41 4.86
C GLU A 51 -29.76 11.57 5.70
N ALA A 52 -30.32 10.47 6.21
CA ALA A 52 -31.47 10.46 7.10
C ALA A 52 -31.14 10.85 8.55
N GLY A 53 -29.85 11.04 8.89
CA GLY A 53 -29.42 11.32 10.25
C GLY A 53 -29.73 10.18 11.26
N GLN A 54 -29.92 8.95 10.76
CA GLN A 54 -30.25 7.77 11.57
C GLN A 54 -28.98 7.20 12.21
N VAL A 55 -28.36 7.99 13.08
CA VAL A 55 -27.15 7.60 13.81
C VAL A 55 -27.46 7.40 15.28
N THR A 56 -26.95 6.32 15.84
CA THR A 56 -27.00 6.09 17.29
C THR A 56 -25.87 6.85 17.96
N THR A 57 -26.19 7.49 19.07
CA THR A 57 -25.19 8.16 19.92
C THR A 57 -24.91 7.29 21.15
N GLY A 58 -23.68 7.34 21.63
CA GLY A 58 -23.25 6.57 22.79
C GLY A 58 -21.87 6.99 23.26
N SER A 59 -21.41 6.39 24.37
CA SER A 59 -20.04 6.52 24.85
C SER A 59 -19.21 5.37 24.31
N GLY A 60 -18.03 5.69 23.78
CA GLY A 60 -17.07 4.70 23.30
C GLY A 60 -15.68 4.90 23.93
N ARG A 61 -14.80 3.93 23.73
CA ARG A 61 -13.39 4.02 24.11
C ARG A 61 -12.52 3.97 22.87
N LEU A 62 -11.60 4.92 22.76
CA LEU A 62 -10.56 4.91 21.73
C LEU A 62 -9.31 4.20 22.29
N SER A 63 -8.75 3.29 21.48
CA SER A 63 -7.44 2.68 21.72
C SER A 63 -6.67 2.61 20.40
N SER A 64 -5.35 2.53 20.48
CA SER A 64 -4.47 2.36 19.32
C SER A 64 -3.70 1.05 19.41
N HIS A 65 -3.41 0.47 18.23
CA HIS A 65 -2.59 -0.73 18.11
C HIS A 65 -1.57 -0.55 16.97
N PRO A 66 -0.26 -0.75 17.20
CA PRO A 66 0.77 -0.60 16.17
C PRO A 66 0.82 -1.85 15.28
N ILE A 67 -0.04 -1.93 14.26
CA ILE A 67 -0.24 -3.10 13.41
C ILE A 67 0.95 -3.43 12.49
N ILE A 68 1.83 -2.47 12.18
CA ILE A 68 2.94 -2.66 11.23
C ILE A 68 3.94 -3.72 11.71
N PRO A 69 4.41 -3.72 12.98
CA PRO A 69 5.28 -4.78 13.47
C PRO A 69 4.68 -6.18 13.34
N ASP A 70 3.39 -6.35 13.64
CA ASP A 70 2.69 -7.62 13.53
C ASP A 70 2.61 -8.08 12.07
N TYR A 71 2.34 -7.15 11.16
CA TYR A 71 2.29 -7.42 9.72
C TYR A 71 3.65 -7.84 9.17
N LEU A 72 4.72 -7.17 9.56
CA LEU A 72 6.09 -7.52 9.15
C LEU A 72 6.52 -8.89 9.69
N GLU A 73 6.17 -9.24 10.92
CA GLU A 73 6.47 -10.56 11.48
C GLU A 73 5.63 -11.65 10.79
N HIS A 74 4.38 -11.36 10.44
CA HIS A 74 3.54 -12.24 9.63
C HIS A 74 4.17 -12.51 8.25
N LEU A 75 4.66 -11.49 7.56
CA LEU A 75 5.35 -11.65 6.28
C LEU A 75 6.62 -12.49 6.44
N LYS A 76 7.45 -12.17 7.42
CA LYS A 76 8.69 -12.91 7.71
C LYS A 76 8.41 -14.41 7.95
N THR A 77 7.37 -14.72 8.72
CA THR A 77 6.98 -16.10 9.01
C THR A 77 6.50 -16.82 7.74
N ASN A 78 5.60 -16.20 6.98
CA ASN A 78 5.02 -16.82 5.79
C ASN A 78 6.03 -16.99 4.64
N PHE A 79 7.02 -16.12 4.55
CA PHE A 79 8.06 -16.16 3.53
C PHE A 79 9.43 -16.64 4.05
N SER A 80 9.47 -17.31 5.21
CA SER A 80 10.71 -17.78 5.83
C SER A 80 11.54 -18.73 4.96
N GLY A 81 10.92 -19.43 4.00
CA GLY A 81 11.60 -20.28 3.01
C GLY A 81 12.10 -19.56 1.77
N VAL A 82 11.74 -18.29 1.58
CA VAL A 82 12.18 -17.50 0.41
C VAL A 82 13.61 -17.03 0.63
N ARG A 83 14.46 -17.24 -0.37
CA ARG A 83 15.84 -16.74 -0.41
C ARG A 83 15.99 -15.77 -1.57
N ALA A 84 16.13 -14.50 -1.26
CA ALA A 84 16.23 -13.41 -2.23
C ALA A 84 17.51 -12.56 -2.04
N ASP A 85 18.51 -13.12 -1.38
CA ASP A 85 19.81 -12.48 -1.09
C ASP A 85 20.64 -12.19 -2.35
N HIS A 86 20.30 -12.82 -3.46
CA HIS A 86 20.87 -12.55 -4.78
C HIS A 86 20.21 -11.39 -5.52
N LEU A 87 19.07 -10.87 -5.03
CA LEU A 87 18.31 -9.83 -5.71
C LEU A 87 18.63 -8.43 -5.18
N HIS A 88 18.85 -7.51 -6.11
CA HIS A 88 18.84 -6.09 -5.87
C HIS A 88 17.53 -5.49 -6.39
N VAL A 89 16.71 -4.99 -5.49
CA VAL A 89 15.39 -4.40 -5.79
C VAL A 89 15.45 -2.89 -5.59
N VAL A 90 15.01 -2.13 -6.58
CA VAL A 90 14.70 -0.70 -6.41
C VAL A 90 13.21 -0.58 -6.18
N ILE A 91 12.81 0.08 -5.12
CA ILE A 91 11.41 0.40 -4.86
C ILE A 91 11.16 1.89 -5.02
N ASP A 92 10.04 2.24 -5.59
CA ASP A 92 9.51 3.60 -5.64
C ASP A 92 8.18 3.62 -4.87
N CYS A 93 8.21 4.24 -3.70
CA CYS A 93 7.03 4.33 -2.83
C CYS A 93 6.15 5.53 -3.15
N GLY A 94 6.59 6.44 -4.03
CA GLY A 94 5.86 7.66 -4.38
C GLY A 94 5.41 8.48 -3.16
N ASN A 95 6.16 8.43 -2.05
CA ASN A 95 5.78 8.99 -0.74
C ASN A 95 4.48 8.42 -0.14
N GLY A 96 3.97 7.31 -0.68
CA GLY A 96 2.74 6.64 -0.27
C GLY A 96 2.92 5.64 0.88
N ALA A 97 1.87 4.85 1.12
CA ALA A 97 1.79 3.89 2.25
C ALA A 97 2.85 2.77 2.18
N ALA A 98 3.37 2.44 0.98
CA ALA A 98 4.47 1.48 0.83
C ALA A 98 5.73 1.88 1.63
N SER A 99 5.97 3.18 1.85
CA SER A 99 7.09 3.71 2.64
C SER A 99 7.16 3.11 4.06
N LEU A 100 6.02 2.69 4.60
CA LEU A 100 5.92 2.15 5.96
C LEU A 100 6.40 0.70 6.08
N VAL A 101 6.37 -0.08 5.00
CA VAL A 101 6.55 -1.55 5.09
C VAL A 101 7.43 -2.15 4.00
N ALA A 102 7.41 -1.63 2.76
CA ALA A 102 7.97 -2.32 1.59
C ALA A 102 9.47 -2.59 1.71
N LYS A 103 10.25 -1.57 2.10
CA LYS A 103 11.71 -1.68 2.25
C LYS A 103 12.09 -2.74 3.30
N GLN A 104 11.44 -2.71 4.45
CA GLN A 104 11.72 -3.64 5.54
C GLN A 104 11.27 -5.06 5.20
N ALA A 105 10.09 -5.21 4.57
CA ALA A 105 9.57 -6.52 4.15
C ALA A 105 10.52 -7.21 3.17
N LEU A 106 10.98 -6.51 2.13
CA LEU A 106 11.92 -7.06 1.15
C LEU A 106 13.31 -7.36 1.76
N ALA A 107 13.80 -6.48 2.64
CA ALA A 107 15.06 -6.71 3.34
C ALA A 107 15.00 -7.94 4.25
N GLN A 108 13.86 -8.23 4.90
CA GLN A 108 13.67 -9.45 5.69
C GLN A 108 13.72 -10.73 4.86
N MET A 109 13.43 -10.66 3.55
CA MET A 109 13.57 -11.77 2.60
C MET A 109 15.00 -11.92 2.07
N GLY A 110 15.91 -11.03 2.48
CA GLY A 110 17.32 -11.03 2.08
C GLY A 110 17.65 -10.08 0.91
N CYS A 111 16.68 -9.41 0.30
CA CYS A 111 16.94 -8.50 -0.81
C CYS A 111 17.85 -7.34 -0.40
N ARG A 112 18.76 -6.95 -1.30
CA ARG A 112 19.35 -5.62 -1.28
C ARG A 112 18.33 -4.62 -1.81
N VAL A 113 17.91 -3.63 -1.00
CA VAL A 113 16.84 -2.70 -1.37
C VAL A 113 17.37 -1.27 -1.49
N THR A 114 17.09 -0.63 -2.62
CA THR A 114 17.26 0.82 -2.81
C THR A 114 15.87 1.45 -2.84
N GLY A 115 15.60 2.42 -1.95
CA GLY A 115 14.32 3.14 -1.89
C GLY A 115 14.39 4.48 -2.63
N LEU A 116 13.33 4.78 -3.37
CA LEU A 116 13.00 6.11 -3.89
C LEU A 116 11.73 6.57 -3.20
N TYR A 117 11.71 7.83 -2.77
CA TYR A 117 10.53 8.48 -2.19
C TYR A 117 9.89 7.64 -1.08
N ASP A 118 10.73 7.00 -0.25
CA ASP A 118 10.38 6.04 0.80
C ASP A 118 10.13 6.73 2.18
N GLU A 119 9.82 8.03 2.15
CA GLU A 119 9.31 8.80 3.29
C GLU A 119 7.83 9.13 3.05
N LEU A 120 6.98 8.87 4.07
CA LEU A 120 5.54 9.10 3.96
C LEU A 120 5.23 10.61 3.91
N ASP A 121 4.67 11.08 2.80
CA ASP A 121 4.19 12.45 2.63
C ASP A 121 2.96 12.49 1.71
N GLY A 122 1.76 12.67 2.30
CA GLY A 122 0.50 12.69 1.56
C GLY A 122 0.33 13.86 0.59
N ARG A 123 1.31 14.76 0.47
CA ARG A 123 1.36 15.81 -0.56
C ARG A 123 1.96 15.31 -1.88
N PHE A 124 2.60 14.13 -1.87
CA PHE A 124 3.26 13.50 -3.02
C PHE A 124 4.22 14.46 -3.78
N PRO A 125 5.26 14.99 -3.10
CA PRO A 125 6.05 16.10 -3.62
C PRO A 125 6.94 15.75 -4.82
N ASN A 126 7.17 14.48 -5.10
CA ASN A 126 8.09 14.04 -6.15
C ASN A 126 7.37 13.72 -7.45
N HIS A 127 6.41 12.84 -7.43
CA HIS A 127 5.53 12.51 -8.55
C HIS A 127 4.21 11.95 -8.04
N HIS A 128 3.21 11.92 -8.92
CA HIS A 128 1.93 11.32 -8.63
C HIS A 128 2.08 9.79 -8.45
N PRO A 129 1.58 9.18 -7.34
CA PRO A 129 1.82 7.77 -7.03
C PRO A 129 0.86 6.85 -7.81
N ASP A 130 1.00 6.84 -9.13
CA ASP A 130 0.28 5.95 -10.04
C ASP A 130 1.27 5.19 -10.92
N PRO A 131 1.55 3.90 -10.63
CA PRO A 131 2.50 3.11 -11.38
C PRO A 131 1.97 2.63 -12.74
N THR A 132 0.72 2.94 -13.09
CA THR A 132 0.17 2.65 -14.42
C THR A 132 0.57 3.69 -15.46
N VAL A 133 1.06 4.84 -15.00
CA VAL A 133 1.52 5.96 -15.82
C VAL A 133 3.04 5.92 -15.91
N VAL A 134 3.57 5.67 -17.11
CA VAL A 134 5.03 5.47 -17.34
C VAL A 134 5.86 6.70 -16.97
N GLU A 135 5.30 7.88 -17.10
CA GLU A 135 5.92 9.16 -16.73
C GLU A 135 6.28 9.19 -15.25
N ASN A 136 5.46 8.57 -14.38
CA ASN A 136 5.70 8.49 -12.94
C ASN A 136 6.79 7.47 -12.58
N LEU A 137 7.19 6.61 -13.50
CA LEU A 137 8.19 5.57 -13.29
C LEU A 137 9.58 5.93 -13.81
N GLN A 138 9.80 7.16 -14.32
CA GLN A 138 11.06 7.53 -14.97
C GLN A 138 12.26 7.44 -14.03
N ASP A 139 12.11 7.90 -12.79
CA ASP A 139 13.19 7.85 -11.79
C ASP A 139 13.47 6.41 -11.33
N LEU A 140 12.41 5.59 -11.22
CA LEU A 140 12.55 4.15 -10.96
C LEU A 140 13.34 3.47 -12.10
N ILE A 141 12.96 3.72 -13.36
CA ILE A 141 13.65 3.18 -14.55
C ILE A 141 15.11 3.62 -14.59
N ALA A 142 15.36 4.91 -14.36
CA ALA A 142 16.73 5.46 -14.36
C ALA A 142 17.58 4.81 -13.25
N THR A 143 17.01 4.66 -12.05
CA THR A 143 17.72 4.09 -10.90
C THR A 143 17.99 2.59 -11.08
N VAL A 144 17.04 1.82 -11.63
CA VAL A 144 17.26 0.40 -11.96
C VAL A 144 18.47 0.24 -12.89
N ARG A 145 18.58 1.08 -13.94
CA ARG A 145 19.71 1.09 -14.88
C ARG A 145 21.02 1.49 -14.21
N GLU A 146 21.02 2.61 -13.48
CA GLU A 146 22.21 3.14 -12.80
C GLU A 146 22.79 2.14 -11.81
N LYS A 147 21.92 1.58 -10.96
CA LYS A 147 22.32 0.63 -9.91
C LYS A 147 22.51 -0.80 -10.42
N LYS A 148 22.19 -1.06 -11.71
CA LYS A 148 22.17 -2.41 -12.30
C LYS A 148 21.35 -3.36 -11.41
N ALA A 149 20.18 -2.92 -10.99
CA ALA A 149 19.28 -3.70 -10.16
C ALA A 149 18.56 -4.76 -10.99
N ASP A 150 18.14 -5.84 -10.34
CA ASP A 150 17.46 -6.96 -10.99
C ASP A 150 16.01 -6.62 -11.32
N VAL A 151 15.36 -5.78 -10.48
CA VAL A 151 13.97 -5.39 -10.64
C VAL A 151 13.70 -4.04 -9.99
N GLY A 152 12.81 -3.26 -10.59
CA GLY A 152 12.19 -2.08 -10.00
C GLY A 152 10.71 -2.34 -9.69
N ILE A 153 10.22 -1.84 -8.56
CA ILE A 153 8.82 -1.94 -8.14
C ILE A 153 8.32 -0.54 -7.79
N GLY A 154 7.37 -0.01 -8.56
CA GLY A 154 6.64 1.20 -8.23
C GLY A 154 5.30 0.87 -7.58
N TYR A 155 4.94 1.59 -6.52
CA TYR A 155 3.70 1.42 -5.78
C TYR A 155 2.75 2.59 -6.03
N ASP A 156 1.44 2.33 -5.94
CA ASP A 156 0.46 3.42 -5.85
C ASP A 156 0.31 3.95 -4.42
N GLY A 157 -0.47 5.02 -4.25
CA GLY A 157 -0.54 5.77 -3.00
C GLY A 157 -0.90 4.95 -1.76
N ASP A 158 -1.76 3.93 -1.87
CA ASP A 158 -2.12 3.04 -0.76
C ASP A 158 -1.52 1.62 -0.87
N ALA A 159 -0.63 1.43 -1.86
CA ALA A 159 0.17 0.23 -2.08
C ALA A 159 -0.65 -1.04 -2.34
N ASP A 160 -1.81 -0.92 -2.98
CA ASP A 160 -2.60 -2.07 -3.43
C ASP A 160 -2.36 -2.40 -4.92
N ARG A 161 -1.60 -1.55 -5.64
CA ARG A 161 -1.16 -1.77 -7.02
C ARG A 161 0.34 -1.59 -7.15
N ILE A 162 0.93 -2.35 -8.06
CA ILE A 162 2.35 -2.25 -8.39
C ILE A 162 2.57 -2.16 -9.89
N GLY A 163 3.64 -1.45 -10.29
CA GLY A 163 4.27 -1.53 -11.59
C GLY A 163 5.63 -2.18 -11.44
N ALA A 164 5.99 -3.12 -12.32
CA ALA A 164 7.29 -3.77 -12.29
C ALA A 164 8.15 -3.38 -13.50
N ILE A 165 9.43 -3.13 -13.27
CA ILE A 165 10.44 -2.79 -14.25
C ILE A 165 11.49 -3.91 -14.24
N ASP A 166 11.80 -4.51 -15.41
CA ASP A 166 12.82 -5.55 -15.51
C ASP A 166 14.26 -4.97 -15.43
N ALA A 167 15.25 -5.85 -15.26
CA ALA A 167 16.68 -5.49 -15.22
C ALA A 167 17.18 -4.72 -16.46
N HIS A 168 16.47 -4.82 -17.58
CA HIS A 168 16.76 -4.07 -18.81
C HIS A 168 15.99 -2.76 -18.89
N ALA A 169 15.19 -2.47 -17.88
CA ALA A 169 14.29 -1.32 -17.81
C ALA A 169 13.37 -1.20 -19.04
N ARG A 170 12.92 -2.34 -19.55
CA ARG A 170 11.98 -2.45 -20.65
C ARG A 170 10.57 -2.66 -20.08
N GLY A 171 9.73 -1.65 -20.22
CA GLY A 171 8.28 -1.67 -20.05
C GLY A 171 7.78 -2.06 -18.65
N ALA A 172 6.89 -1.25 -18.11
CA ALA A 172 6.11 -1.64 -16.94
C ALA A 172 5.23 -2.85 -17.29
N LEU A 173 5.35 -3.94 -16.54
CA LEU A 173 4.35 -5.01 -16.56
C LEU A 173 3.07 -4.41 -15.98
N ARG A 174 2.05 -4.22 -16.82
CA ARG A 174 0.74 -3.78 -16.34
C ARG A 174 0.12 -4.95 -15.57
N PRO A 175 -0.35 -4.77 -14.34
CA PRO A 175 -1.24 -5.74 -13.73
C PRO A 175 -2.50 -5.84 -14.62
N ARG A 176 -2.93 -7.06 -14.90
CA ARG A 176 -4.20 -7.33 -15.58
C ARG A 176 -5.34 -7.18 -14.60
#